data_f9cda8323d2b307ca47520270ee99515
#
_entry.id   f9cda8323d2b307ca47520270ee99515
#
_cell.length_a   1.000
_cell.length_b   1.000
_cell.length_c   1.000
_cell.angle_alpha   90.00
_cell.angle_beta   90.00
_cell.angle_gamma   90.00
#
_symmetry.space_group_name_H-M   'P 1'
#
loop_
_entity.id
_entity.type
_entity.pdbx_description
1 polymer ?
#
loop_
_entity_poly.entity_id
_entity_poly.type
_entity_poly.pdbx_seq_one_letter_code
_entity_poly.pdbx_strand_id
1 'polypeptide(L)'
;MADAGRSTRPHAVLFACGLNSVRSPMAAALFKHLFGRVSFVDSAGVRKGELDPFAVAAMEEIGLDIGKHRPITFEELEDLEGLNFDLVVTLAPEAHHRALDLTRRLPLDVEYWPTPDPTIAEGNREQRLDSYREVRDQLLTRIRRRFGAAPAVNE
;
A
#
# COMPACT_ATOMS: atom_id res chain seq x y z
N MET A 1 22.17 -17.17 3.79
CA MET A 1 21.98 -16.94 3.48
C MET A 1 21.57 -16.11 2.66
N ALA A 2 21.92 -16.07 2.23
CA ALA A 2 21.48 -15.31 1.20
C ALA A 2 20.19 -14.70 1.39
N ASP A 3 19.53 -15.18 2.24
CA ASP A 3 18.27 -14.64 2.47
C ASP A 3 18.23 -13.24 2.86
N ALA A 4 19.25 -12.75 3.52
CA ALA A 4 19.23 -11.40 3.98
C ALA A 4 19.01 -10.41 2.85
N GLY A 5 19.67 -10.61 1.75
CA GLY A 5 19.50 -9.70 0.64
C GLY A 5 18.12 -9.78 0.03
N ARG A 6 17.60 -10.97 -0.05
CA ARG A 6 16.31 -11.16 -0.67
C ARG A 6 15.18 -10.66 0.16
N SER A 7 15.34 -10.73 1.48
CA SER A 7 14.24 -10.37 2.34
C SER A 7 14.15 -8.87 2.55
N THR A 8 15.07 -8.12 2.00
CA THR A 8 15.05 -6.70 2.20
C THR A 8 14.11 -6.04 1.22
N ARG A 9 14.49 -4.94 0.66
CA ARG A 9 13.56 -4.10 -0.06
C ARG A 9 13.53 -4.43 -1.55
N PRO A 10 12.35 -4.43 -2.14
CA PRO A 10 12.25 -4.52 -3.60
C PRO A 10 12.72 -3.22 -4.24
N HIS A 11 13.02 -3.26 -5.54
CA HIS A 11 13.29 -2.04 -6.28
C HIS A 11 12.02 -1.24 -6.51
N ALA A 12 10.90 -1.94 -6.73
CA ALA A 12 9.62 -1.30 -6.94
C ALA A 12 8.52 -2.16 -6.34
N VAL A 13 7.66 -1.56 -5.53
CA VAL A 13 6.57 -2.27 -4.87
C VAL A 13 5.24 -1.61 -5.21
N LEU A 14 4.24 -2.44 -5.42
CA LEU A 14 2.86 -2.00 -5.64
C LEU A 14 2.01 -2.49 -4.48
N PHE A 15 1.33 -1.57 -3.81
CA PHE A 15 0.34 -1.95 -2.80
C PHE A 15 -1.04 -1.93 -3.43
N ALA A 16 -1.85 -2.96 -3.19
CA ALA A 16 -3.13 -3.10 -3.86
C ALA A 16 -4.24 -3.46 -2.89
N CYS A 17 -5.41 -2.88 -3.09
CA CYS A 17 -6.61 -3.22 -2.35
C CYS A 17 -7.80 -3.19 -3.29
N GLY A 18 -9.04 -3.17 -2.76
CA GLY A 18 -10.22 -3.25 -3.63
C GLY A 18 -10.44 -1.99 -4.44
N LEU A 19 -10.46 -0.83 -3.78
CA LEU A 19 -10.88 0.43 -4.42
C LEU A 19 -9.78 1.45 -4.59
N ASN A 20 -8.59 1.20 -4.04
CA ASN A 20 -7.47 2.13 -4.06
C ASN A 20 -7.84 3.49 -3.42
N SER A 21 -8.68 3.44 -2.40
CA SER A 21 -9.18 4.66 -1.77
C SER A 21 -8.78 4.79 -0.30
N VAL A 22 -8.35 3.72 0.37
CA VAL A 22 -7.97 3.75 1.78
C VAL A 22 -6.69 2.98 2.04
N ARG A 23 -6.76 1.65 2.02
CA ARG A 23 -5.66 0.80 2.52
C ARG A 23 -4.40 0.91 1.68
N SER A 24 -4.52 0.78 0.36
CA SER A 24 -3.33 0.80 -0.48
C SER A 24 -2.71 2.19 -0.60
N PRO A 25 -3.47 3.29 -0.68
CA PRO A 25 -2.82 4.61 -0.65
C PRO A 25 -2.11 4.89 0.66
N MET A 26 -2.67 4.44 1.78
CA MET A 26 -2.02 4.62 3.08
C MET A 26 -0.72 3.82 3.14
N ALA A 27 -0.74 2.56 2.70
CA ALA A 27 0.46 1.73 2.70
C ALA A 27 1.54 2.31 1.80
N ALA A 28 1.16 2.76 0.61
CA ALA A 28 2.12 3.35 -0.33
C ALA A 28 2.77 4.60 0.26
N ALA A 29 1.99 5.46 0.91
CA ALA A 29 2.53 6.67 1.52
C ALA A 29 3.48 6.36 2.66
N LEU A 30 3.14 5.37 3.49
CA LEU A 30 4.02 4.95 4.58
C LEU A 30 5.34 4.39 4.05
N PHE A 31 5.25 3.52 3.04
CA PHE A 31 6.45 2.94 2.44
C PHE A 31 7.30 4.02 1.78
N LYS A 32 6.67 4.95 1.07
CA LYS A 32 7.39 6.03 0.42
C LYS A 32 8.12 6.90 1.44
N HIS A 33 7.47 7.18 2.56
CA HIS A 33 8.08 7.97 3.61
C HIS A 33 9.35 7.30 4.14
N LEU A 34 9.32 5.98 4.32
CA LEU A 34 10.44 5.24 4.89
C LEU A 34 11.51 4.86 3.86
N PHE A 35 11.10 4.50 2.65
CA PHE A 35 12.01 3.90 1.67
C PHE A 35 11.98 4.56 0.30
N GLY A 36 11.32 5.71 0.15
CA GLY A 36 11.16 6.35 -1.15
C GLY A 36 12.45 6.78 -1.81
N ARG A 37 13.54 6.83 -1.05
CA ARG A 37 14.85 7.17 -1.62
C ARG A 37 15.50 5.99 -2.33
N VAL A 38 15.12 4.77 -1.95
CA VAL A 38 15.80 3.57 -2.45
C VAL A 38 14.88 2.65 -3.22
N SER A 39 13.57 2.89 -3.18
CA SER A 39 12.59 2.03 -3.84
C SER A 39 11.48 2.88 -4.41
N PHE A 40 10.99 2.48 -5.57
CA PHE A 40 9.80 3.10 -6.15
C PHE A 40 8.56 2.43 -5.55
N VAL A 41 7.49 3.19 -5.36
CA VAL A 41 6.25 2.65 -4.81
C VAL A 41 5.05 3.29 -5.49
N ASP A 42 4.01 2.49 -5.68
CA ASP A 42 2.74 2.98 -6.17
C ASP A 42 1.62 2.14 -5.56
N SER A 43 0.39 2.47 -5.87
CA SER A 43 -0.77 1.73 -5.39
C SER A 43 -1.82 1.63 -6.49
N ALA A 44 -2.66 0.59 -6.41
CA ALA A 44 -3.73 0.38 -7.38
C ALA A 44 -4.86 -0.42 -6.74
N GLY A 45 -5.99 -0.47 -7.41
CA GLY A 45 -7.13 -1.26 -6.96
C GLY A 45 -7.67 -2.14 -8.06
N VAL A 46 -8.55 -3.05 -7.67
CA VAL A 46 -9.29 -3.86 -8.63
C VAL A 46 -10.33 -2.99 -9.33
N ARG A 47 -10.98 -2.15 -8.55
CA ARG A 47 -11.89 -1.11 -9.03
C ARG A 47 -11.41 0.19 -8.42
N LYS A 48 -11.88 1.32 -8.90
CA LYS A 48 -11.48 2.56 -8.26
C LYS A 48 -12.68 3.21 -7.59
N GLY A 49 -12.46 3.63 -6.35
CA GLY A 49 -13.44 4.41 -5.61
C GLY A 49 -13.01 5.86 -5.59
N GLU A 50 -13.42 6.56 -4.57
CA GLU A 50 -13.00 7.93 -4.33
C GLU A 50 -12.10 7.96 -3.11
N LEU A 51 -11.13 8.85 -3.11
CA LEU A 51 -10.22 8.97 -1.98
C LEU A 51 -11.02 9.28 -0.71
N ASP A 52 -10.78 8.51 0.34
CA ASP A 52 -11.57 8.60 1.56
C ASP A 52 -11.02 9.71 2.46
N PRO A 53 -11.86 10.69 2.84
CA PRO A 53 -11.40 11.78 3.70
C PRO A 53 -10.89 11.33 5.07
N PHE A 54 -11.42 10.23 5.62
CA PHE A 54 -10.90 9.70 6.88
C PHE A 54 -9.47 9.18 6.72
N ALA A 55 -9.18 8.56 5.58
CA ALA A 55 -7.82 8.11 5.30
C ALA A 55 -6.87 9.31 5.22
N VAL A 56 -7.30 10.38 4.55
CA VAL A 56 -6.51 11.59 4.46
C VAL A 56 -6.25 12.15 5.86
N ALA A 57 -7.28 12.23 6.70
CA ALA A 57 -7.16 12.77 8.05
C ALA A 57 -6.21 11.92 8.91
N ALA A 58 -6.33 10.59 8.85
CA ALA A 58 -5.48 9.71 9.64
C ALA A 58 -4.02 9.86 9.25
N MET A 59 -3.74 10.05 7.97
CA MET A 59 -2.36 10.21 7.50
C MET A 59 -1.81 11.58 7.86
N GLU A 60 -2.65 12.61 7.83
CA GLU A 60 -2.21 13.96 8.22
C GLU A 60 -1.76 13.99 9.68
N GLU A 61 -2.36 13.17 10.53
CA GLU A 61 -1.95 13.12 11.94
C GLU A 61 -0.49 12.76 12.12
N ILE A 62 0.08 12.04 11.19
CA ILE A 62 1.49 11.66 11.25
C ILE A 62 2.33 12.39 10.21
N GLY A 63 1.80 13.49 9.66
CA GLY A 63 2.55 14.36 8.78
C GLY A 63 2.65 13.90 7.33
N LEU A 64 1.79 12.98 6.91
CA LEU A 64 1.81 12.49 5.53
C LEU A 64 0.55 12.94 4.80
N ASP A 65 0.73 13.56 3.64
CA ASP A 65 -0.39 14.10 2.85
C ASP A 65 -0.68 13.17 1.69
N ILE A 66 -1.86 12.52 1.72
CA ILE A 66 -2.32 11.72 0.59
C ILE A 66 -3.49 12.40 -0.14
N GLY A 67 -3.73 13.68 0.16
CA GLY A 67 -4.90 14.37 -0.40
C GLY A 67 -4.92 14.50 -1.90
N LYS A 68 -3.77 14.34 -2.55
CA LYS A 68 -3.70 14.43 -4.01
C LYS A 68 -3.72 13.07 -4.71
N HIS A 69 -3.83 12.00 -3.92
CA HIS A 69 -3.88 10.66 -4.50
C HIS A 69 -5.13 10.51 -5.37
N ARG A 70 -4.98 9.90 -6.53
CA ARG A 70 -6.09 9.59 -7.42
C ARG A 70 -6.22 8.09 -7.54
N PRO A 71 -7.35 7.51 -7.11
CA PRO A 71 -7.53 6.07 -7.26
C PRO A 71 -7.38 5.63 -8.71
N ILE A 72 -6.74 4.48 -8.89
CA ILE A 72 -6.44 3.93 -10.21
C ILE A 72 -6.58 2.41 -10.14
N THR A 73 -6.97 1.79 -11.23
CA THR A 73 -7.05 0.33 -11.30
C THR A 73 -5.72 -0.24 -11.80
N PHE A 74 -5.55 -1.57 -11.60
CA PHE A 74 -4.40 -2.26 -12.18
C PHE A 74 -4.32 -2.03 -13.69
N GLU A 75 -5.46 -2.12 -14.37
CA GLU A 75 -5.48 -1.97 -15.84
C GLU A 75 -5.07 -0.58 -16.27
N GLU A 76 -5.59 0.44 -15.57
CA GLU A 76 -5.23 1.82 -15.91
C GLU A 76 -3.75 2.07 -15.65
N LEU A 77 -3.23 1.55 -14.54
CA LEU A 77 -1.83 1.74 -14.23
C LEU A 77 -0.94 1.05 -15.28
N GLU A 78 -1.33 -0.15 -15.68
CA GLU A 78 -0.59 -0.87 -16.71
C GLU A 78 -0.60 -0.10 -18.03
N ASP A 79 -1.74 0.48 -18.41
CA ASP A 79 -1.84 1.22 -19.66
C ASP A 79 -1.01 2.50 -19.63
N LEU A 80 -0.97 3.18 -18.49
CA LEU A 80 -0.27 4.45 -18.39
C LEU A 80 1.22 4.31 -18.22
N GLU A 81 1.66 3.38 -17.39
CA GLU A 81 3.06 3.30 -16.98
C GLU A 81 3.66 1.91 -17.10
N GLY A 82 2.82 0.90 -17.26
CA GLY A 82 3.28 -0.48 -17.17
C GLY A 82 3.31 -0.95 -15.72
N LEU A 83 3.35 -2.26 -15.53
CA LEU A 83 3.44 -2.85 -14.20
C LEU A 83 4.85 -3.38 -14.00
N ASN A 84 5.78 -2.47 -13.79
CA ASN A 84 7.20 -2.80 -13.64
C ASN A 84 7.58 -2.88 -12.17
N PHE A 85 6.89 -3.75 -11.44
CA PHE A 85 7.10 -3.96 -10.01
C PHE A 85 7.69 -5.34 -9.80
N ASP A 86 8.62 -5.46 -8.86
CA ASP A 86 9.13 -6.78 -8.50
C ASP A 86 8.34 -7.40 -7.35
N LEU A 87 7.55 -6.59 -6.63
CA LEU A 87 6.72 -7.09 -5.54
C LEU A 87 5.37 -6.40 -5.56
N VAL A 88 4.29 -7.18 -5.48
CA VAL A 88 2.94 -6.65 -5.27
C VAL A 88 2.47 -7.13 -3.90
N VAL A 89 2.14 -6.20 -3.02
CA VAL A 89 1.59 -6.50 -1.71
C VAL A 89 0.10 -6.25 -1.75
N THR A 90 -0.69 -7.29 -1.55
CA THR A 90 -2.14 -7.20 -1.62
C THR A 90 -2.72 -7.15 -0.22
N LEU A 91 -3.69 -6.26 -0.02
CA LEU A 91 -4.26 -5.99 1.30
C LEU A 91 -5.70 -6.46 1.45
N ALA A 92 -6.29 -6.97 0.37
CA ALA A 92 -7.66 -7.45 0.34
C ALA A 92 -7.75 -8.68 -0.57
N PRO A 93 -8.71 -9.58 -0.31
CA PRO A 93 -8.79 -10.82 -1.09
C PRO A 93 -8.94 -10.62 -2.59
N GLU A 94 -9.79 -9.68 -3.03
CA GLU A 94 -9.99 -9.49 -4.47
C GLU A 94 -8.73 -8.96 -5.15
N ALA A 95 -7.98 -8.09 -4.44
CA ALA A 95 -6.71 -7.61 -4.97
C ALA A 95 -5.70 -8.75 -5.08
N HIS A 96 -5.73 -9.67 -4.12
CA HIS A 96 -4.82 -10.81 -4.13
C HIS A 96 -5.10 -11.70 -5.33
N HIS A 97 -6.37 -12.00 -5.59
CA HIS A 97 -6.73 -12.79 -6.78
C HIS A 97 -6.25 -12.13 -8.05
N ARG A 98 -6.45 -10.82 -8.15
CA ARG A 98 -6.03 -10.08 -9.34
C ARG A 98 -4.52 -10.11 -9.52
N ALA A 99 -3.79 -9.97 -8.42
CA ALA A 99 -2.32 -9.98 -8.49
C ALA A 99 -1.79 -11.36 -8.87
N LEU A 100 -2.42 -12.43 -8.36
CA LEU A 100 -1.99 -13.78 -8.73
C LEU A 100 -2.16 -14.03 -10.24
N ASP A 101 -3.21 -13.48 -10.85
CA ASP A 101 -3.37 -13.60 -12.30
C ASP A 101 -2.22 -12.94 -13.03
N LEU A 102 -1.70 -11.83 -12.50
CA LEU A 102 -0.58 -11.14 -13.15
C LEU A 102 0.69 -11.98 -13.18
N THR A 103 0.87 -12.87 -12.20
CA THR A 103 2.09 -13.68 -12.16
C THR A 103 2.19 -14.65 -13.33
N ARG A 104 1.09 -14.86 -14.06
CA ARG A 104 1.11 -15.72 -15.23
C ARG A 104 1.87 -15.11 -16.40
N ARG A 105 2.04 -13.79 -16.42
CA ARG A 105 2.68 -13.12 -17.53
C ARG A 105 3.71 -12.08 -17.13
N LEU A 106 3.85 -11.78 -15.84
CA LEU A 106 4.79 -10.77 -15.37
C LEU A 106 5.70 -11.37 -14.29
N PRO A 107 6.99 -11.01 -14.32
CA PRO A 107 7.96 -11.56 -13.37
C PRO A 107 7.93 -10.80 -12.05
N LEU A 108 6.85 -10.95 -11.29
CA LEU A 108 6.71 -10.28 -10.02
C LEU A 108 6.32 -11.30 -8.95
N ASP A 109 6.64 -10.97 -7.70
CA ASP A 109 6.22 -11.75 -6.54
C ASP A 109 5.01 -11.10 -5.91
N VAL A 110 4.19 -11.91 -5.24
CA VAL A 110 2.98 -11.43 -4.57
C VAL A 110 3.02 -11.83 -3.11
N GLU A 111 2.75 -10.89 -2.23
CA GLU A 111 2.56 -11.16 -0.80
C GLU A 111 1.17 -10.71 -0.41
N TYR A 112 0.49 -11.52 0.40
CA TYR A 112 -0.86 -11.19 0.86
C TYR A 112 -0.79 -10.75 2.32
N TRP A 113 -1.16 -9.49 2.58
CA TRP A 113 -1.25 -8.95 3.93
C TRP A 113 -2.70 -8.59 4.22
N PRO A 114 -3.53 -9.55 4.64
CA PRO A 114 -4.94 -9.25 4.93
C PRO A 114 -5.04 -8.09 5.91
N THR A 115 -5.75 -7.06 5.52
CA THR A 115 -5.86 -5.83 6.30
C THR A 115 -7.33 -5.48 6.46
N PRO A 116 -7.78 -5.19 7.69
CA PRO A 116 -9.20 -4.84 7.91
C PRO A 116 -9.60 -3.62 7.09
N ASP A 117 -10.86 -3.61 6.69
CA ASP A 117 -11.42 -2.49 5.95
C ASP A 117 -12.04 -1.51 6.97
N PRO A 118 -11.45 -0.34 7.18
CA PRO A 118 -11.94 0.57 8.21
C PRO A 118 -13.23 1.26 7.81
N THR A 119 -13.64 1.17 6.54
CA THR A 119 -14.86 1.84 6.09
C THR A 119 -16.12 1.22 6.66
N ILE A 120 -16.05 0.00 7.18
CA ILE A 120 -17.22 -0.66 7.73
C ILE A 120 -17.45 -0.30 9.21
N ALA A 121 -16.55 0.46 9.80
CA ALA A 121 -16.69 0.84 11.20
C ALA A 121 -17.90 1.75 11.40
N GLU A 122 -18.57 1.56 12.54
CA GLU A 122 -19.74 2.34 12.88
C GLU A 122 -19.43 3.21 14.09
N GLY A 123 -20.35 4.12 14.38
CA GLY A 123 -20.19 4.99 15.52
C GLY A 123 -20.06 6.44 15.10
N ASN A 124 -19.62 7.29 16.05
CA ASN A 124 -19.45 8.70 15.74
C ASN A 124 -18.16 8.91 14.91
N ARG A 125 -17.91 10.16 14.55
CA ARG A 125 -16.78 10.49 13.71
C ARG A 125 -15.46 10.02 14.32
N GLU A 126 -15.28 10.25 15.59
CA GLU A 126 -14.03 9.90 16.26
C GLU A 126 -13.81 8.39 16.32
N GLN A 127 -14.87 7.65 16.60
CA GLN A 127 -14.80 6.19 16.63
C GLN A 127 -14.48 5.63 15.25
N ARG A 128 -15.08 6.19 14.23
CA ARG A 128 -14.80 5.76 12.87
C ARG A 128 -13.37 6.09 12.48
N LEU A 129 -12.90 7.29 12.81
CA LEU A 129 -11.54 7.69 12.52
C LEU A 129 -10.52 6.79 13.23
N ASP A 130 -10.84 6.32 14.44
CA ASP A 130 -9.97 5.40 15.15
C ASP A 130 -9.73 4.11 14.38
N SER A 131 -10.71 3.63 13.64
CA SER A 131 -10.51 2.43 12.81
C SER A 131 -9.47 2.67 11.72
N TYR A 132 -9.45 3.87 11.16
CA TYR A 132 -8.43 4.22 10.15
C TYR A 132 -7.05 4.37 10.80
N ARG A 133 -7.00 4.91 12.01
CA ARG A 133 -5.73 5.00 12.76
C ARG A 133 -5.16 3.61 13.04
N GLU A 134 -6.03 2.67 13.40
CA GLU A 134 -5.58 1.30 13.67
C GLU A 134 -5.01 0.64 12.42
N VAL A 135 -5.68 0.82 11.29
CA VAL A 135 -5.20 0.27 10.02
C VAL A 135 -3.86 0.92 9.65
N ARG A 136 -3.77 2.25 9.78
CA ARG A 136 -2.53 2.96 9.52
C ARG A 136 -1.37 2.39 10.34
N ASP A 137 -1.62 2.21 11.64
CA ASP A 137 -0.56 1.76 12.55
C ASP A 137 -0.19 0.30 12.30
N GLN A 138 -1.17 -0.55 11.96
CA GLN A 138 -0.90 -1.94 11.57
C GLN A 138 -0.05 -2.00 10.31
N LEU A 139 -0.38 -1.18 9.32
CA LEU A 139 0.38 -1.15 8.07
C LEU A 139 1.81 -0.70 8.32
N LEU A 140 1.99 0.32 9.15
CA LEU A 140 3.33 0.82 9.46
C LEU A 140 4.17 -0.27 10.13
N THR A 141 3.58 -0.95 11.11
CA THR A 141 4.27 -2.05 11.80
C THR A 141 4.64 -3.15 10.81
N ARG A 142 3.71 -3.51 9.92
CA ARG A 142 3.95 -4.57 8.96
C ARG A 142 5.05 -4.21 7.98
N ILE A 143 5.05 -2.98 7.51
CA ILE A 143 6.07 -2.49 6.58
C ILE A 143 7.44 -2.54 7.24
N ARG A 144 7.54 -2.06 8.48
CA ARG A 144 8.82 -2.10 9.19
C ARG A 144 9.29 -3.52 9.43
N ARG A 145 8.38 -4.40 9.79
CA ARG A 145 8.74 -5.79 10.05
C ARG A 145 9.25 -6.48 8.79
N ARG A 146 8.61 -6.20 7.66
CA ARG A 146 8.94 -6.87 6.40
C ARG A 146 10.20 -6.32 5.75
N PHE A 147 10.37 -5.00 5.76
CA PHE A 147 11.43 -4.34 4.98
C PHE A 147 12.56 -3.78 5.83
N GLY A 148 12.42 -3.82 7.14
CA GLY A 148 13.46 -3.35 8.04
C GLY A 148 13.34 -1.87 8.37
N ALA A 149 14.41 -1.31 8.94
CA ALA A 149 14.43 0.09 9.30
C ALA A 149 14.65 0.95 8.09
N ALA A 150 14.19 2.21 8.18
CA ALA A 150 14.43 3.16 7.11
C ALA A 150 15.92 3.38 6.91
N PRO A 151 16.36 3.67 5.67
CA PRO A 151 17.76 3.98 5.42
C PRO A 151 18.21 5.21 6.18
N ALA A 152 19.49 5.30 6.50
CA ALA A 152 20.01 6.45 7.18
C ALA A 152 19.88 7.70 6.32
N VAL A 153 19.58 8.83 6.97
CA VAL A 153 19.28 10.05 6.25
C VAL A 153 20.45 10.56 5.44
N ASN A 154 21.65 10.40 5.97
CA ASN A 154 22.82 10.93 5.33
C ASN A 154 23.42 10.02 4.27
N GLU A 155 22.75 8.99 3.93
CA GLU A 155 23.17 8.10 2.87
C GLU A 155 22.45 8.40 1.54
#